data_03199cf7c3ad790e14e0d8952cef61b8
#
_entry.id   03199cf7c3ad790e14e0d8952cef61b8
#
_cell.length_a   1.000
_cell.length_b   1.000
_cell.length_c   1.000
_cell.angle_alpha   90.00
_cell.angle_beta   90.00
_cell.angle_gamma   90.00
#
_symmetry.space_group_name_H-M   'P 1'
#
loop_
_entity.id
_entity.type
_entity.pdbx_description
1 polymer ?
#
loop_
_entity_poly.entity_id
_entity_poly.type
_entity_poly.pdbx_seq_one_letter_code
_entity_poly.pdbx_strand_id
1 'polypeptide(L)'
;MKRYLLTILLSLWCACAWAAGSVTVKGRVLCGGRGVEGVWVSDGEEFACTDKRGNYRLQAGADNRFVFVCVPAGYDAPVEKGVVRYFHPLPADGKSCDFTLLRRAGDDSRYGFIAIADPQIWAPKEFAKLAAAADDIAATVRSYGGMPFHGICCGDIVSHDHSLYGRYNEVMERTGITFRNAMGNHDMKVYGRSYETSFSKFEQMYGPVYYSFDVGRIHYVVLDDNFFIGRDYFYIGYLEERQMRWLEKDLARVQPGSTVVVCLHIPSTCEEQDRKQFRYDRAGSTMTNHRGLYEILKPYRAHIISGHTLSLIHISEPTRHAQI
;
A
#
# COMPACT_ATOMS: atom_id res chain seq x y z
N MET A 1 35.10 23.52 37.93
CA MET A 1 33.63 23.63 38.00
C MET A 1 32.97 24.24 36.76
N LYS A 2 33.53 25.28 36.09
CA LYS A 2 32.92 25.93 34.91
C LYS A 2 32.84 25.03 33.63
N ARG A 3 33.72 24.06 33.46
CA ARG A 3 33.72 23.17 32.24
C ARG A 3 32.61 22.09 32.25
N TYR A 4 32.17 21.66 33.41
CA TYR A 4 31.10 20.65 33.49
C TYR A 4 29.69 21.23 33.32
N LEU A 5 29.53 22.54 33.63
CA LEU A 5 28.24 23.22 33.39
C LEU A 5 27.95 23.42 31.89
N LEU A 6 28.98 23.66 31.08
CA LEU A 6 28.82 23.83 29.61
C LEU A 6 28.47 22.52 28.91
N THR A 7 29.00 21.38 29.40
CA THR A 7 28.68 20.08 28.82
C THR A 7 27.26 19.62 29.14
N ILE A 8 26.73 19.96 30.31
CA ILE A 8 25.36 19.64 30.72
C ILE A 8 24.35 20.52 29.94
N LEU A 9 24.66 21.78 29.66
CA LEU A 9 23.81 22.67 28.85
C LEU A 9 23.77 22.24 27.38
N LEU A 10 24.87 21.74 26.81
CA LEU A 10 24.89 21.17 25.44
C LEU A 10 24.15 19.84 25.32
N SER A 11 24.20 18.99 26.37
CA SER A 11 23.45 17.72 26.38
C SER A 11 21.93 17.93 26.56
N LEU A 12 21.51 18.98 27.25
CA LEU A 12 20.09 19.35 27.36
C LEU A 12 19.55 20.00 26.06
N TRP A 13 20.39 20.63 25.27
CA TRP A 13 19.98 21.22 23.99
C TRP A 13 19.83 20.18 22.86
N CYS A 14 20.58 19.09 22.90
CA CYS A 14 20.37 17.95 21.98
C CYS A 14 19.11 17.12 22.28
N ALA A 15 18.54 17.19 23.48
CA ALA A 15 17.32 16.49 23.84
C ALA A 15 16.02 17.26 23.46
N CYS A 16 16.12 18.52 23.01
CA CYS A 16 14.98 19.33 22.57
C CYS A 16 14.76 19.31 21.05
N ALA A 17 15.50 18.49 20.31
CA ALA A 17 15.28 18.34 18.88
C ALA A 17 14.19 17.28 18.64
N TRP A 18 13.04 17.77 18.15
CA TRP A 18 11.96 17.00 17.53
C TRP A 18 11.01 16.22 18.46
N ALA A 19 10.24 16.93 19.25
CA ALA A 19 8.86 16.51 19.45
C ALA A 19 8.06 17.09 18.26
N ALA A 20 8.01 16.38 17.14
CA ALA A 20 6.96 16.60 16.16
C ALA A 20 5.64 16.59 16.95
N GLY A 21 4.81 17.62 16.81
CA GLY A 21 3.56 17.72 17.56
C GLY A 21 2.75 16.44 17.32
N SER A 22 2.06 15.93 18.33
CA SER A 22 1.14 14.81 18.16
C SER A 22 -0.30 15.31 18.23
N VAL A 23 -1.17 14.69 17.43
CA VAL A 23 -2.62 14.96 17.41
C VAL A 23 -3.35 13.73 17.93
N THR A 24 -4.24 13.90 18.88
CA THR A 24 -5.10 12.81 19.33
C THR A 24 -6.28 12.65 18.36
N VAL A 25 -6.30 11.57 17.60
CA VAL A 25 -7.43 11.17 16.76
C VAL A 25 -8.31 10.17 17.52
N LYS A 26 -9.60 10.41 17.51
CA LYS A 26 -10.61 9.50 18.10
C LYS A 26 -11.62 9.16 17.02
N GLY A 27 -12.23 7.99 17.13
CA GLY A 27 -13.29 7.59 16.23
C GLY A 27 -13.83 6.22 16.55
N ARG A 28 -14.66 5.73 15.66
CA ARG A 28 -15.28 4.41 15.75
C ARG A 28 -15.12 3.67 14.43
N VAL A 29 -14.96 2.36 14.53
CA VAL A 29 -15.08 1.46 13.38
C VAL A 29 -16.40 0.71 13.50
N LEU A 30 -17.27 0.87 12.52
CA LEU A 30 -18.65 0.39 12.54
C LEU A 30 -18.96 -0.55 11.38
N CYS A 31 -19.80 -1.54 11.62
CA CYS A 31 -20.42 -2.35 10.58
C CYS A 31 -21.93 -2.46 10.87
N GLY A 32 -22.78 -2.01 9.93
CA GLY A 32 -24.23 -1.98 10.14
C GLY A 32 -24.65 -1.20 11.39
N GLY A 33 -23.96 -0.11 11.71
CA GLY A 33 -24.18 0.73 12.88
C GLY A 33 -23.67 0.16 14.22
N ARG A 34 -23.09 -1.05 14.22
CA ARG A 34 -22.51 -1.72 15.41
C ARG A 34 -20.99 -1.57 15.41
N GLY A 35 -20.41 -1.37 16.60
CA GLY A 35 -18.96 -1.33 16.77
C GLY A 35 -18.30 -2.65 16.39
N VAL A 36 -17.13 -2.57 15.73
CA VAL A 36 -16.29 -3.73 15.41
C VAL A 36 -15.07 -3.71 16.33
N GLU A 37 -14.94 -4.74 17.17
CA GLU A 37 -13.81 -4.92 18.11
C GLU A 37 -12.59 -5.46 17.38
N GLY A 38 -11.40 -5.10 17.87
CA GLY A 38 -10.14 -5.71 17.41
C GLY A 38 -9.64 -5.19 16.07
N VAL A 39 -10.22 -4.11 15.54
CA VAL A 39 -9.78 -3.50 14.29
C VAL A 39 -8.63 -2.52 14.55
N TRP A 40 -7.58 -2.64 13.77
CA TRP A 40 -6.44 -1.76 13.88
C TRP A 40 -6.62 -0.52 13.00
N VAL A 41 -6.30 0.63 13.56
CA VAL A 41 -6.29 1.94 12.88
C VAL A 41 -4.89 2.50 13.00
N SER A 42 -4.37 3.05 11.92
CA SER A 42 -3.00 3.58 11.83
C SER A 42 -2.99 4.97 11.17
N ASP A 43 -1.96 5.73 11.45
CA ASP A 43 -1.61 6.98 10.75
C ASP A 43 -0.39 6.84 9.81
N GLY A 44 0.10 5.61 9.65
CA GLY A 44 1.33 5.30 8.92
C GLY A 44 2.58 5.25 9.80
N GLU A 45 2.45 5.42 11.12
CA GLU A 45 3.54 5.24 12.10
C GLU A 45 3.07 4.50 13.35
N GLU A 46 1.94 4.92 13.88
CA GLU A 46 1.38 4.38 15.11
C GLU A 46 0.09 3.60 14.83
N PHE A 47 -0.30 2.79 15.81
CA PHE A 47 -1.48 1.96 15.73
C PHE A 47 -2.34 2.08 16.99
N ALA A 48 -3.64 2.01 16.80
CA ALA A 48 -4.63 1.86 17.88
C ALA A 48 -5.61 0.73 17.52
N CYS A 49 -6.00 -0.05 18.53
CA CYS A 49 -6.97 -1.12 18.37
C CYS A 49 -8.33 -0.68 18.88
N THR A 50 -9.41 -1.08 18.22
CA THR A 50 -10.77 -0.76 18.64
C THR A 50 -11.21 -1.63 19.80
N ASP A 51 -11.98 -1.02 20.73
CA ASP A 51 -12.65 -1.69 21.83
C ASP A 51 -13.94 -2.43 21.38
N LYS A 52 -14.65 -3.08 22.32
CA LYS A 52 -15.93 -3.79 22.08
C LYS A 52 -17.03 -2.93 21.47
N ARG A 53 -16.95 -1.62 21.59
CA ARG A 53 -17.90 -0.66 21.01
C ARG A 53 -17.40 -0.06 19.69
N GLY A 54 -16.24 -0.54 19.22
CA GLY A 54 -15.57 -0.05 18.02
C GLY A 54 -14.80 1.26 18.21
N ASN A 55 -14.68 1.79 19.45
CA ASN A 55 -13.96 3.05 19.66
C ASN A 55 -12.46 2.83 19.62
N TYR A 56 -11.75 3.82 19.09
CA TYR A 56 -10.29 3.87 19.13
C TYR A 56 -9.79 5.26 19.54
N ARG A 57 -8.55 5.31 19.99
CA ARG A 57 -7.82 6.55 20.29
C ARG A 57 -6.38 6.37 19.81
N LEU A 58 -6.00 7.12 18.79
CA LEU A 58 -4.69 7.09 18.16
C LEU A 58 -3.93 8.39 18.48
N GLN A 59 -2.67 8.28 18.87
CA GLN A 59 -1.75 9.41 18.93
C GLN A 59 -1.02 9.50 17.59
N ALA A 60 -1.54 10.31 16.71
CA ALA A 60 -1.01 10.50 15.36
C ALA A 60 0.10 11.55 15.34
N GLY A 61 1.10 11.37 14.48
CA GLY A 61 2.06 12.42 14.17
C GLY A 61 1.37 13.60 13.48
N ALA A 62 1.66 14.85 13.89
CA ALA A 62 1.02 16.03 13.32
C ALA A 62 1.35 16.22 11.81
N ASP A 63 2.46 15.68 11.36
CA ASP A 63 2.90 15.72 9.95
C ASP A 63 2.33 14.59 9.09
N ASN A 64 1.58 13.64 9.71
CA ASN A 64 0.93 12.57 8.98
C ASN A 64 -0.27 13.10 8.19
N ARG A 65 -0.52 12.52 7.04
CA ARG A 65 -1.57 13.02 6.13
C ARG A 65 -2.88 12.29 6.25
N PHE A 66 -2.84 11.04 6.71
CA PHE A 66 -3.99 10.15 6.75
C PHE A 66 -4.14 9.43 8.09
N VAL A 67 -5.36 9.02 8.36
CA VAL A 67 -5.70 7.94 9.28
C VAL A 67 -6.41 6.86 8.46
N PHE A 68 -6.05 5.61 8.64
CA PHE A 68 -6.62 4.52 7.86
C PHE A 68 -6.85 3.27 8.71
N VAL A 69 -7.82 2.47 8.29
CA VAL A 69 -8.16 1.21 8.93
C VAL A 69 -7.47 0.05 8.21
N CYS A 70 -6.79 -0.81 8.96
CA CYS A 70 -6.36 -2.12 8.47
C CYS A 70 -7.61 -3.01 8.40
N VAL A 71 -8.19 -3.14 7.21
CA VAL A 71 -9.46 -3.86 7.02
C VAL A 71 -9.27 -5.33 7.41
N PRO A 72 -9.94 -5.84 8.45
CA PRO A 72 -9.73 -7.21 8.92
C PRO A 72 -10.46 -8.24 8.05
N ALA A 73 -10.05 -9.50 8.14
CA ALA A 73 -10.72 -10.63 7.50
C ALA A 73 -12.23 -10.66 7.82
N GLY A 74 -13.05 -11.07 6.86
CA GLY A 74 -14.51 -11.09 6.98
C GLY A 74 -15.18 -9.72 6.78
N TYR A 75 -14.41 -8.68 6.46
CA TYR A 75 -14.92 -7.34 6.17
C TYR A 75 -14.33 -6.78 4.88
N ASP A 76 -15.06 -5.82 4.32
CA ASP A 76 -14.62 -4.95 3.24
C ASP A 76 -14.81 -3.48 3.65
N ALA A 77 -14.03 -2.58 3.08
CA ALA A 77 -14.31 -1.15 3.15
C ALA A 77 -15.24 -0.74 1.99
N PRO A 78 -16.03 0.32 2.14
CA PRO A 78 -16.86 0.85 1.06
C PRO A 78 -16.02 1.21 -0.16
N VAL A 79 -16.62 1.11 -1.33
CA VAL A 79 -16.01 1.52 -2.62
C VAL A 79 -16.79 2.70 -3.17
N GLU A 80 -16.10 3.77 -3.52
CA GLU A 80 -16.68 4.96 -4.14
C GLU A 80 -15.91 5.28 -5.42
N LYS A 81 -16.60 5.26 -6.55
CA LYS A 81 -15.99 5.53 -7.88
C LYS A 81 -14.75 4.66 -8.14
N GLY A 82 -14.86 3.36 -7.83
CA GLY A 82 -13.78 2.38 -7.99
C GLY A 82 -12.65 2.46 -6.97
N VAL A 83 -12.73 3.35 -5.97
CA VAL A 83 -11.71 3.52 -4.94
C VAL A 83 -12.19 2.99 -3.59
N VAL A 84 -11.36 2.15 -2.95
CA VAL A 84 -11.63 1.62 -1.60
C VAL A 84 -11.47 2.71 -0.55
N ARG A 85 -12.50 2.94 0.28
CA ARG A 85 -12.54 3.98 1.31
C ARG A 85 -12.15 3.45 2.68
N TYR A 86 -10.89 3.09 2.84
CA TYR A 86 -10.32 2.62 4.11
C TYR A 86 -9.55 3.72 4.86
N PHE A 87 -9.52 4.95 4.35
CA PHE A 87 -8.74 6.07 4.87
C PHE A 87 -9.52 7.37 4.91
N HIS A 88 -9.07 8.27 5.76
CA HIS A 88 -9.48 9.67 5.82
C HIS A 88 -8.24 10.57 5.91
N PRO A 89 -8.30 11.82 5.42
CA PRO A 89 -7.28 12.81 5.76
C PRO A 89 -7.18 12.97 7.28
N LEU A 90 -5.96 13.18 7.80
CA LEU A 90 -5.77 13.45 9.23
C LEU A 90 -6.57 14.71 9.64
N PRO A 91 -7.46 14.61 10.63
CA PRO A 91 -8.22 15.78 11.06
C PRO A 91 -7.33 16.78 11.78
N ALA A 92 -7.32 18.04 11.33
CA ALA A 92 -6.46 19.09 11.87
C ALA A 92 -6.77 19.49 13.33
N ASP A 93 -7.97 19.23 13.79
CA ASP A 93 -8.51 19.73 15.08
C ASP A 93 -9.00 18.62 16.02
N GLY A 94 -8.58 17.38 15.80
CA GLY A 94 -8.98 16.24 16.63
C GLY A 94 -10.47 15.86 16.51
N LYS A 95 -11.13 16.22 15.41
CA LYS A 95 -12.47 15.75 15.09
C LYS A 95 -12.53 14.23 15.02
N SER A 96 -13.73 13.69 15.24
CA SER A 96 -13.95 12.25 15.10
C SER A 96 -13.63 11.78 13.69
N CYS A 97 -12.96 10.63 13.61
CA CYS A 97 -12.60 9.97 12.37
C CYS A 97 -13.20 8.57 12.38
N ASP A 98 -14.46 8.45 11.94
CA ASP A 98 -15.18 7.18 11.98
C ASP A 98 -15.01 6.41 10.66
N PHE A 99 -14.88 5.09 10.76
CA PHE A 99 -14.81 4.18 9.63
C PHE A 99 -16.03 3.29 9.54
N THR A 100 -16.48 3.05 8.32
CA THR A 100 -17.54 2.07 8.05
C THR A 100 -16.92 0.86 7.38
N LEU A 101 -17.21 -0.32 7.91
CA LEU A 101 -16.90 -1.60 7.29
C LEU A 101 -18.17 -2.29 6.84
N LEU A 102 -18.06 -3.08 5.79
CA LEU A 102 -19.12 -3.91 5.26
C LEU A 102 -18.82 -5.37 5.60
N ARG A 103 -19.80 -6.13 6.05
CA ARG A 103 -19.61 -7.55 6.25
C ARG A 103 -19.41 -8.20 4.90
N ARG A 104 -18.31 -8.93 4.70
CA ARG A 104 -18.08 -9.68 3.47
C ARG A 104 -19.14 -10.77 3.33
N ALA A 105 -19.74 -10.87 2.15
CA ALA A 105 -20.66 -11.94 1.83
C ALA A 105 -19.90 -13.24 1.57
N GLY A 106 -20.40 -14.34 2.13
CA GLY A 106 -19.82 -15.67 1.92
C GLY A 106 -18.65 -16.00 2.85
N ASP A 107 -18.09 -17.18 2.63
CA ASP A 107 -16.93 -17.72 3.35
C ASP A 107 -15.65 -17.25 2.65
N ASP A 108 -14.80 -16.53 3.37
CA ASP A 108 -13.48 -16.09 2.91
C ASP A 108 -12.34 -17.06 3.24
N SER A 109 -12.66 -18.30 3.64
CA SER A 109 -11.66 -19.36 3.80
C SER A 109 -11.06 -19.83 2.47
N ARG A 110 -11.79 -19.61 1.38
CA ARG A 110 -11.37 -19.90 0.00
C ARG A 110 -11.75 -18.72 -0.89
N TYR A 111 -10.74 -18.09 -1.48
CA TYR A 111 -10.92 -16.96 -2.38
C TYR A 111 -9.78 -16.94 -3.41
N GLY A 112 -9.99 -16.18 -4.48
CA GLY A 112 -8.97 -15.86 -5.46
C GLY A 112 -8.52 -14.42 -5.38
N PHE A 113 -7.34 -14.12 -5.89
CA PHE A 113 -6.97 -12.74 -6.14
C PHE A 113 -6.35 -12.58 -7.54
N ILE A 114 -6.54 -11.41 -8.11
CA ILE A 114 -5.98 -11.01 -9.40
C ILE A 114 -4.90 -9.98 -9.14
N ALA A 115 -3.68 -10.26 -9.55
CA ALA A 115 -2.61 -9.28 -9.56
C ALA A 115 -2.44 -8.75 -10.98
N ILE A 116 -2.42 -7.44 -11.12
CA ILE A 116 -2.04 -6.74 -12.37
C ILE A 116 -0.93 -5.76 -12.04
N ALA A 117 -0.16 -5.39 -13.04
CA ALA A 117 0.88 -4.38 -12.93
C ALA A 117 1.02 -3.61 -14.24
N ASP A 118 1.52 -2.39 -14.15
CA ASP A 118 1.95 -1.58 -15.28
C ASP A 118 0.87 -1.39 -16.38
N PRO A 119 -0.39 -1.02 -16.03
CA PRO A 119 -1.34 -0.61 -17.07
C PRO A 119 -0.84 0.58 -17.88
N GLN A 120 -0.06 1.45 -17.26
CA GLN A 120 0.64 2.62 -17.84
C GLN A 120 -0.18 3.38 -18.88
N ILE A 121 -1.43 3.68 -18.55
CA ILE A 121 -2.32 4.42 -19.45
C ILE A 121 -1.74 5.81 -19.72
N TRP A 122 -1.33 6.07 -20.95
CA TRP A 122 -0.74 7.34 -21.37
C TRP A 122 -1.63 8.15 -22.31
N ALA A 123 -2.69 7.57 -22.83
CA ALA A 123 -3.64 8.25 -23.71
C ALA A 123 -5.02 7.59 -23.69
N PRO A 124 -6.11 8.34 -24.00
CA PRO A 124 -7.46 7.80 -24.03
C PRO A 124 -7.66 6.54 -24.90
N LYS A 125 -6.89 6.39 -25.96
CA LYS A 125 -6.95 5.20 -26.84
C LYS A 125 -6.57 3.89 -26.15
N GLU A 126 -5.77 3.94 -25.06
CA GLU A 126 -5.33 2.76 -24.33
C GLU A 126 -6.47 2.14 -23.50
N PHE A 127 -7.50 2.90 -23.18
CA PHE A 127 -8.63 2.38 -22.41
C PHE A 127 -9.38 1.25 -23.11
N ALA A 128 -9.30 1.14 -24.44
CA ALA A 128 -9.89 0.00 -25.15
C ALA A 128 -9.19 -1.32 -24.79
N LYS A 129 -7.88 -1.31 -24.64
CA LYS A 129 -7.08 -2.48 -24.21
C LYS A 129 -7.37 -2.82 -22.75
N LEU A 130 -7.38 -1.81 -21.88
CA LEU A 130 -7.70 -2.01 -20.47
C LEU A 130 -9.12 -2.57 -20.29
N ALA A 131 -10.09 -2.09 -21.08
CA ALA A 131 -11.46 -2.59 -21.05
C ALA A 131 -11.54 -4.06 -21.47
N ALA A 132 -10.80 -4.45 -22.51
CA ALA A 132 -10.73 -5.86 -22.93
C ALA A 132 -10.13 -6.75 -21.84
N ALA A 133 -9.05 -6.28 -21.18
CA ALA A 133 -8.46 -6.99 -20.04
C ALA A 133 -9.42 -7.08 -18.85
N ALA A 134 -10.16 -5.99 -18.54
CA ALA A 134 -11.16 -5.99 -17.48
C ALA A 134 -12.31 -6.98 -17.77
N ASP A 135 -12.75 -7.08 -19.02
CA ASP A 135 -13.77 -8.05 -19.42
C ASP A 135 -13.28 -9.50 -19.32
N ASP A 136 -12.02 -9.76 -19.66
CA ASP A 136 -11.38 -11.06 -19.49
C ASP A 136 -11.24 -11.46 -18.01
N ILE A 137 -10.82 -10.52 -17.16
CA ILE A 137 -10.81 -10.72 -15.70
C ILE A 137 -12.22 -11.04 -15.20
N ALA A 138 -13.24 -10.29 -15.64
CA ALA A 138 -14.62 -10.54 -15.25
C ALA A 138 -15.10 -11.95 -15.69
N ALA A 139 -14.71 -12.39 -16.89
CA ALA A 139 -15.03 -13.73 -17.37
C ALA A 139 -14.33 -14.81 -16.52
N THR A 140 -13.06 -14.60 -16.20
CA THR A 140 -12.28 -15.48 -15.32
C THR A 140 -12.94 -15.59 -13.95
N VAL A 141 -13.25 -14.48 -13.29
CA VAL A 141 -13.90 -14.45 -11.97
C VAL A 141 -15.22 -15.23 -12.00
N ARG A 142 -16.05 -15.00 -13.02
CA ARG A 142 -17.33 -15.74 -13.19
C ARG A 142 -17.14 -17.24 -13.34
N SER A 143 -16.06 -17.69 -13.97
CA SER A 143 -15.79 -19.12 -14.21
C SER A 143 -15.56 -19.92 -12.91
N TYR A 144 -15.23 -19.24 -11.81
CA TYR A 144 -15.03 -19.85 -10.49
C TYR A 144 -16.32 -20.00 -9.65
N GLY A 145 -17.49 -19.82 -10.28
CA GLY A 145 -18.76 -20.23 -9.67
C GLY A 145 -19.14 -19.50 -8.38
N GLY A 146 -18.84 -18.20 -8.29
CA GLY A 146 -19.21 -17.38 -7.10
C GLY A 146 -18.17 -17.38 -5.99
N MET A 147 -17.00 -18.00 -6.19
CA MET A 147 -15.87 -17.81 -5.28
C MET A 147 -15.52 -16.32 -5.17
N PRO A 148 -15.34 -15.76 -3.96
CA PRO A 148 -14.97 -14.35 -3.81
C PRO A 148 -13.58 -14.07 -4.37
N PHE A 149 -13.42 -12.90 -4.98
CA PHE A 149 -12.16 -12.41 -5.51
C PHE A 149 -11.90 -10.97 -5.04
N HIS A 150 -10.64 -10.62 -4.95
CA HIS A 150 -10.18 -9.23 -4.90
C HIS A 150 -9.02 -9.01 -5.86
N GLY A 151 -8.69 -7.76 -6.14
CA GLY A 151 -7.60 -7.40 -7.04
C GLY A 151 -6.55 -6.52 -6.38
N ILE A 152 -5.33 -6.59 -6.90
CA ILE A 152 -4.22 -5.70 -6.56
C ILE A 152 -3.56 -5.26 -7.86
N CYS A 153 -3.34 -3.94 -7.99
CA CYS A 153 -2.50 -3.35 -9.02
C CYS A 153 -1.16 -2.96 -8.39
N CYS A 154 -0.07 -3.53 -8.89
CA CYS A 154 1.29 -3.31 -8.40
C CYS A 154 1.95 -2.06 -9.02
N GLY A 155 1.19 -0.96 -9.19
CA GLY A 155 1.71 0.33 -9.60
C GLY A 155 1.75 0.58 -11.12
N ASP A 156 2.20 1.78 -11.47
CA ASP A 156 2.25 2.31 -12.83
C ASP A 156 0.86 2.28 -13.50
N ILE A 157 -0.12 2.81 -12.78
CA ILE A 157 -1.53 2.86 -13.23
C ILE A 157 -1.65 3.73 -14.48
N VAL A 158 -1.02 4.90 -14.45
CA VAL A 158 -0.98 5.85 -15.56
C VAL A 158 0.46 6.25 -15.87
N SER A 159 0.72 6.77 -17.06
CA SER A 159 2.03 7.27 -17.44
C SER A 159 2.09 8.79 -17.25
N HIS A 160 2.23 9.25 -16.00
CA HIS A 160 2.35 10.66 -15.56
C HIS A 160 1.14 11.57 -15.79
N ASP A 161 0.12 11.16 -16.56
CA ASP A 161 -1.13 11.89 -16.66
C ASP A 161 -2.13 11.42 -15.62
N HIS A 162 -2.04 11.99 -14.43
CA HIS A 162 -2.89 11.61 -13.29
C HIS A 162 -4.38 11.99 -13.47
N SER A 163 -4.74 12.78 -14.49
CA SER A 163 -6.13 13.06 -14.82
C SER A 163 -6.88 11.79 -15.30
N LEU A 164 -6.14 10.78 -15.74
CA LEU A 164 -6.68 9.52 -16.24
C LEU A 164 -7.11 8.53 -15.15
N TYR A 165 -6.74 8.76 -13.86
CA TYR A 165 -7.13 7.88 -12.75
C TYR A 165 -8.63 7.62 -12.64
N GLY A 166 -9.47 8.65 -12.79
CA GLY A 166 -10.91 8.50 -12.72
C GLY A 166 -11.43 7.53 -13.77
N ARG A 167 -10.94 7.67 -15.00
CA ARG A 167 -11.32 6.77 -16.11
C ARG A 167 -10.78 5.37 -15.95
N TYR A 168 -9.56 5.21 -15.42
CA TYR A 168 -9.00 3.91 -15.06
C TYR A 168 -9.94 3.19 -14.07
N ASN A 169 -10.33 3.86 -12.99
CA ASN A 169 -11.23 3.28 -11.99
C ASN A 169 -12.57 2.83 -12.59
N GLU A 170 -13.20 3.68 -13.43
CA GLU A 170 -14.44 3.34 -14.14
C GLU A 170 -14.31 2.07 -15.00
N VAL A 171 -13.17 1.92 -15.69
CA VAL A 171 -12.95 0.73 -16.53
C VAL A 171 -12.71 -0.49 -15.65
N MET A 172 -11.97 -0.35 -14.54
CA MET A 172 -11.69 -1.47 -13.63
C MET A 172 -12.95 -1.96 -12.88
N GLU A 173 -13.97 -1.12 -12.68
CA GLU A 173 -15.27 -1.56 -12.14
C GLU A 173 -15.92 -2.67 -13.00
N ARG A 174 -15.62 -2.75 -14.29
CA ARG A 174 -16.10 -3.83 -15.19
C ARG A 174 -15.64 -5.22 -14.77
N THR A 175 -14.52 -5.34 -14.07
CA THR A 175 -14.02 -6.63 -13.55
C THR A 175 -15.00 -7.29 -12.58
N GLY A 176 -15.87 -6.51 -11.93
CA GLY A 176 -16.79 -6.97 -10.90
C GLY A 176 -16.12 -7.25 -9.55
N ILE A 177 -14.82 -6.97 -9.41
CA ILE A 177 -14.07 -7.11 -8.16
C ILE A 177 -13.40 -5.80 -7.77
N THR A 178 -13.10 -5.67 -6.49
CA THR A 178 -12.44 -4.47 -5.96
C THR A 178 -10.94 -4.59 -6.10
N PHE A 179 -10.31 -3.57 -6.68
CA PHE A 179 -8.85 -3.45 -6.75
C PHE A 179 -8.32 -2.50 -5.68
N ARG A 180 -7.19 -2.89 -5.08
CA ARG A 180 -6.32 -2.02 -4.29
C ARG A 180 -5.06 -1.71 -5.10
N ASN A 181 -4.50 -0.51 -4.92
CA ASN A 181 -3.43 -0.03 -5.76
C ASN A 181 -2.16 0.23 -4.94
N ALA A 182 -1.02 -0.28 -5.40
CA ALA A 182 0.29 0.23 -5.06
C ALA A 182 0.64 1.41 -5.98
N MET A 183 1.52 2.27 -5.55
CA MET A 183 2.07 3.34 -6.39
C MET A 183 3.22 2.81 -7.23
N GLY A 184 3.34 3.27 -8.49
CA GLY A 184 4.51 3.05 -9.32
C GLY A 184 5.26 4.35 -9.63
N ASN A 185 6.41 4.25 -10.26
CA ASN A 185 7.23 5.43 -10.58
C ASN A 185 6.56 6.36 -11.61
N HIS A 186 5.69 5.85 -12.46
CA HIS A 186 4.89 6.68 -13.38
C HIS A 186 3.69 7.35 -12.70
N ASP A 187 3.29 6.92 -11.50
CA ASP A 187 2.28 7.56 -10.68
C ASP A 187 2.84 8.75 -9.89
N MET A 188 4.17 8.93 -9.86
CA MET A 188 4.82 10.08 -9.26
C MET A 188 4.76 11.32 -10.16
N LYS A 189 4.80 12.49 -9.54
CA LYS A 189 4.96 13.75 -10.25
C LYS A 189 6.40 13.91 -10.74
N VAL A 190 6.61 14.00 -12.04
CA VAL A 190 7.92 14.24 -12.68
C VAL A 190 8.61 15.51 -12.14
N TYR A 191 7.85 16.51 -11.75
CA TYR A 191 8.35 17.78 -11.21
C TYR A 191 8.09 17.92 -9.70
N GLY A 192 8.07 16.80 -8.96
CA GLY A 192 8.05 16.81 -7.51
C GLY A 192 9.25 17.61 -6.95
N ARG A 193 9.04 18.29 -5.82
CA ARG A 193 10.12 19.03 -5.13
C ARG A 193 10.79 18.21 -4.04
N SER A 194 10.09 17.24 -3.50
CA SER A 194 10.57 16.33 -2.48
C SER A 194 9.88 14.97 -2.64
N TYR A 195 10.35 13.98 -1.91
CA TYR A 195 9.71 12.68 -1.84
C TYR A 195 8.23 12.81 -1.46
N GLU A 196 7.91 13.51 -0.38
CA GLU A 196 6.54 13.64 0.14
C GLU A 196 5.57 14.34 -0.83
N THR A 197 6.09 15.17 -1.72
CA THR A 197 5.27 15.86 -2.72
C THR A 197 5.16 15.09 -4.03
N SER A 198 6.04 14.12 -4.27
CA SER A 198 6.08 13.35 -5.52
C SER A 198 4.81 12.51 -5.73
N PHE A 199 4.25 11.96 -4.67
CA PHE A 199 3.09 11.06 -4.71
C PHE A 199 1.75 11.73 -4.38
N SER A 200 1.71 13.05 -4.21
CA SER A 200 0.51 13.78 -3.76
C SER A 200 -0.71 13.61 -4.69
N LYS A 201 -0.55 13.31 -5.97
CA LYS A 201 -1.66 13.03 -6.89
C LYS A 201 -2.24 11.64 -6.70
N PHE A 202 -1.38 10.65 -6.46
CA PHE A 202 -1.79 9.31 -6.10
C PHE A 202 -2.58 9.35 -4.79
N GLU A 203 -2.06 10.02 -3.76
CA GLU A 203 -2.74 10.14 -2.47
C GLU A 203 -4.09 10.84 -2.52
N GLN A 204 -4.25 11.86 -3.35
CA GLN A 204 -5.55 12.52 -3.55
C GLN A 204 -6.62 11.55 -4.06
N MET A 205 -6.24 10.52 -4.81
CA MET A 205 -7.15 9.53 -5.37
C MET A 205 -7.29 8.30 -4.47
N TYR A 206 -6.17 7.70 -4.05
CA TYR A 206 -6.13 6.36 -3.47
C TYR A 206 -5.77 6.33 -1.97
N GLY A 207 -5.39 7.48 -1.37
CA GLY A 207 -5.00 7.58 0.03
C GLY A 207 -3.55 7.20 0.27
N PRO A 208 -3.21 6.64 1.45
CA PRO A 208 -1.84 6.35 1.84
C PRO A 208 -1.16 5.41 0.85
N VAL A 209 0.14 5.67 0.59
CA VAL A 209 0.95 4.90 -0.37
C VAL A 209 1.41 3.54 0.20
N TYR A 210 1.28 3.34 1.51
CA TYR A 210 1.48 2.03 2.15
C TYR A 210 0.40 1.77 3.19
N TYR A 211 -0.05 0.53 3.28
CA TYR A 211 -1.14 0.09 4.15
C TYR A 211 -1.23 -1.44 4.18
N SER A 212 -2.05 -2.00 5.08
CA SER A 212 -2.30 -3.43 5.16
C SER A 212 -3.79 -3.75 5.25
N PHE A 213 -4.15 -4.99 4.94
CA PHE A 213 -5.49 -5.54 5.07
C PHE A 213 -5.45 -7.07 5.09
N ASP A 214 -6.51 -7.70 5.58
CA ASP A 214 -6.62 -9.14 5.61
C ASP A 214 -7.70 -9.66 4.67
N VAL A 215 -7.45 -10.79 4.03
CA VAL A 215 -8.48 -11.60 3.35
C VAL A 215 -8.29 -13.04 3.77
N GLY A 216 -9.33 -13.63 4.34
CA GLY A 216 -9.24 -14.98 4.88
C GLY A 216 -8.11 -15.11 5.90
N ARG A 217 -7.12 -15.95 5.61
CA ARG A 217 -5.97 -16.20 6.49
C ARG A 217 -4.69 -15.48 6.04
N ILE A 218 -4.76 -14.67 5.01
CA ILE A 218 -3.60 -14.00 4.43
C ILE A 218 -3.60 -12.54 4.84
N HIS A 219 -2.46 -12.08 5.32
CA HIS A 219 -2.18 -10.68 5.57
C HIS A 219 -1.53 -10.06 4.34
N TYR A 220 -2.14 -9.04 3.79
CA TYR A 220 -1.65 -8.30 2.63
C TYR A 220 -1.06 -6.98 3.08
N VAL A 221 0.10 -6.67 2.56
CA VAL A 221 0.79 -5.39 2.77
C VAL A 221 1.07 -4.76 1.42
N VAL A 222 0.68 -3.52 1.24
CA VAL A 222 1.06 -2.70 0.09
C VAL A 222 2.13 -1.73 0.56
N LEU A 223 3.24 -1.64 -0.17
CA LEU A 223 4.37 -0.77 0.15
C LEU A 223 4.67 0.16 -1.03
N ASP A 224 5.23 1.32 -0.72
CA ASP A 224 5.81 2.24 -1.70
C ASP A 224 7.33 2.13 -1.68
N ASP A 225 7.90 1.64 -2.75
CA ASP A 225 9.33 1.51 -2.95
C ASP A 225 9.89 2.45 -4.03
N ASN A 226 9.10 3.44 -4.46
CA ASN A 226 9.49 4.46 -5.44
C ASN A 226 10.02 5.69 -4.73
N PHE A 227 11.25 5.66 -4.25
CA PHE A 227 11.84 6.76 -3.51
C PHE A 227 12.35 7.87 -4.43
N PHE A 228 11.69 9.01 -4.44
CA PHE A 228 12.08 10.16 -5.25
C PHE A 228 13.35 10.82 -4.69
N ILE A 229 14.38 10.93 -5.52
CA ILE A 229 15.69 11.47 -5.13
C ILE A 229 16.05 12.79 -5.79
N GLY A 230 15.24 13.27 -6.70
CA GLY A 230 15.43 14.55 -7.34
C GLY A 230 15.14 14.54 -8.84
N ARG A 231 15.19 15.71 -9.43
CA ARG A 231 14.78 15.92 -10.83
C ARG A 231 15.66 15.17 -11.84
N ASP A 232 16.97 15.12 -11.58
CA ASP A 232 17.93 14.59 -12.58
C ASP A 232 17.97 13.05 -12.61
N TYR A 233 17.75 12.40 -11.46
CA TYR A 233 17.77 10.95 -11.32
C TYR A 233 16.39 10.33 -11.12
N PHE A 234 15.41 11.15 -10.80
CA PHE A 234 14.01 10.88 -10.57
C PHE A 234 13.78 10.01 -9.31
N TYR A 235 14.06 8.71 -9.34
CA TYR A 235 13.80 7.80 -8.22
C TYR A 235 14.83 6.67 -8.15
N ILE A 236 14.83 5.99 -7.00
CA ILE A 236 15.47 4.70 -6.77
C ILE A 236 14.46 3.73 -6.14
N GLY A 237 14.69 2.43 -6.30
CA GLY A 237 13.97 1.38 -5.56
C GLY A 237 14.45 1.36 -4.11
N TYR A 238 13.66 1.90 -3.17
CA TYR A 238 14.05 2.03 -1.77
C TYR A 238 12.83 2.18 -0.86
N LEU A 239 12.75 1.36 0.17
CA LEU A 239 11.76 1.50 1.23
C LEU A 239 12.29 2.47 2.29
N GLU A 240 11.56 3.57 2.53
CA GLU A 240 11.91 4.54 3.55
C GLU A 240 11.88 3.91 4.96
N GLU A 241 12.80 4.36 5.84
CA GLU A 241 12.93 3.81 7.20
C GLU A 241 11.66 3.96 8.02
N ARG A 242 10.89 5.03 7.78
CA ARG A 242 9.59 5.23 8.44
C ARG A 242 8.62 4.13 8.07
N GLN A 243 8.53 3.79 6.79
CA GLN A 243 7.69 2.72 6.27
C GLN A 243 8.16 1.34 6.78
N MET A 244 9.47 1.12 6.88
CA MET A 244 10.03 -0.10 7.45
C MET A 244 9.65 -0.28 8.93
N ARG A 245 9.75 0.79 9.75
CA ARG A 245 9.31 0.76 11.15
C ARG A 245 7.80 0.52 11.29
N TRP A 246 7.00 1.13 10.40
CA TRP A 246 5.57 0.86 10.36
C TRP A 246 5.28 -0.62 10.02
N LEU A 247 5.97 -1.19 9.05
CA LEU A 247 5.85 -2.60 8.65
C LEU A 247 6.20 -3.54 9.81
N GLU A 248 7.27 -3.27 10.56
CA GLU A 248 7.63 -4.03 11.76
C GLU A 248 6.49 -4.03 12.80
N LYS A 249 5.89 -2.87 13.07
CA LYS A 249 4.75 -2.75 13.97
C LYS A 249 3.50 -3.44 13.43
N ASP A 250 3.27 -3.37 12.13
CA ASP A 250 2.15 -4.03 11.46
C ASP A 250 2.27 -5.54 11.58
N LEU A 251 3.41 -6.09 11.21
CA LEU A 251 3.65 -7.54 11.26
C LEU A 251 3.80 -8.09 12.68
N ALA A 252 4.18 -7.29 13.67
CA ALA A 252 4.20 -7.73 15.07
C ALA A 252 2.82 -8.17 15.60
N ARG A 253 1.74 -7.81 14.91
CA ARG A 253 0.35 -8.21 15.19
C ARG A 253 -0.07 -9.47 14.45
N VAL A 254 0.73 -9.93 13.50
CA VAL A 254 0.52 -11.13 12.70
C VAL A 254 1.22 -12.31 13.35
N GLN A 255 0.54 -13.43 13.48
CA GLN A 255 1.14 -14.62 14.08
C GLN A 255 2.32 -15.12 13.24
N PRO A 256 3.51 -15.38 13.83
CA PRO A 256 4.62 -16.00 13.13
C PRO A 256 4.22 -17.29 12.42
N GLY A 257 4.74 -17.50 11.21
CA GLY A 257 4.36 -18.62 10.35
C GLY A 257 3.09 -18.40 9.51
N SER A 258 2.39 -17.27 9.70
CA SER A 258 1.27 -16.89 8.82
C SER A 258 1.77 -16.57 7.40
N THR A 259 0.85 -16.63 6.44
CA THR A 259 1.13 -16.19 5.08
C THR A 259 0.98 -14.67 4.99
N VAL A 260 2.01 -14.00 4.48
CA VAL A 260 2.04 -12.56 4.21
C VAL A 260 2.30 -12.34 2.73
N VAL A 261 1.48 -11.54 2.09
CA VAL A 261 1.68 -11.12 0.68
C VAL A 261 2.04 -9.65 0.67
N VAL A 262 3.24 -9.34 0.21
CA VAL A 262 3.75 -7.97 0.05
C VAL A 262 3.60 -7.57 -1.40
N CYS A 263 2.90 -6.46 -1.64
CA CYS A 263 2.72 -5.88 -2.97
C CYS A 263 3.46 -4.55 -3.02
N LEU A 264 4.34 -4.41 -3.99
CA LEU A 264 5.15 -3.23 -4.25
C LEU A 264 5.32 -3.06 -5.76
N HIS A 265 6.00 -2.02 -6.20
CA HIS A 265 6.16 -1.79 -7.62
C HIS A 265 7.51 -2.28 -8.15
N ILE A 266 8.61 -1.80 -7.58
CA ILE A 266 9.96 -2.15 -8.03
C ILE A 266 10.36 -3.50 -7.42
N PRO A 267 10.79 -4.50 -8.23
CA PRO A 267 11.10 -5.82 -7.70
C PRO A 267 12.23 -5.78 -6.68
N SER A 268 12.09 -6.56 -5.61
CA SER A 268 13.12 -6.66 -4.57
C SER A 268 14.38 -7.35 -5.07
N THR A 269 14.29 -8.16 -6.12
CA THR A 269 15.42 -8.84 -6.78
C THR A 269 15.07 -9.11 -8.23
N CYS A 270 16.08 -9.35 -9.06
CA CYS A 270 15.91 -9.86 -10.42
C CYS A 270 16.88 -11.01 -10.65
N GLU A 271 16.57 -11.89 -11.60
CA GLU A 271 17.45 -12.98 -11.99
C GLU A 271 18.76 -12.45 -12.60
N GLU A 272 19.85 -13.20 -12.44
CA GLU A 272 21.15 -12.78 -12.96
C GLU A 272 21.16 -12.62 -14.49
N GLN A 273 20.37 -13.46 -15.18
CA GLN A 273 20.21 -13.39 -16.63
C GLN A 273 19.53 -12.08 -17.05
N ASP A 274 18.49 -11.65 -16.34
CA ASP A 274 17.78 -10.39 -16.59
C ASP A 274 18.69 -9.20 -16.32
N ARG A 275 19.51 -9.25 -15.29
CA ARG A 275 20.51 -8.21 -14.99
C ARG A 275 21.47 -7.99 -16.15
N LYS A 276 22.03 -9.08 -16.72
CA LYS A 276 22.99 -9.01 -17.81
C LYS A 276 22.36 -8.53 -19.12
N GLN A 277 21.16 -9.00 -19.42
CA GLN A 277 20.47 -8.70 -20.68
C GLN A 277 19.87 -7.30 -20.69
N PHE A 278 19.27 -6.85 -19.60
CA PHE A 278 18.48 -5.60 -19.54
C PHE A 278 19.12 -4.51 -18.70
N ARG A 279 20.31 -4.74 -18.13
CA ARG A 279 20.98 -3.82 -17.20
C ARG A 279 20.12 -3.42 -15.98
N TYR A 280 19.41 -4.38 -15.40
CA TYR A 280 18.59 -4.18 -14.21
C TYR A 280 19.40 -4.03 -12.91
N ASP A 281 20.70 -3.80 -13.01
CA ASP A 281 21.59 -3.47 -11.90
C ASP A 281 21.52 -2.01 -11.45
N ARG A 282 20.64 -1.22 -12.08
CA ARG A 282 20.43 0.18 -11.69
C ARG A 282 19.55 0.29 -10.46
N ALA A 283 19.85 1.25 -9.61
CA ALA A 283 19.10 1.54 -8.39
C ALA A 283 17.59 1.82 -8.60
N GLY A 284 17.18 2.21 -9.82
CA GLY A 284 15.79 2.39 -10.19
C GLY A 284 15.09 1.13 -10.70
N SER A 285 15.82 0.04 -10.98
CA SER A 285 15.26 -1.19 -11.57
C SER A 285 15.02 -2.29 -10.53
N THR A 286 15.72 -2.25 -9.39
CA THR A 286 15.55 -3.17 -8.28
C THR A 286 15.71 -2.43 -6.96
N MET A 287 15.06 -2.94 -5.93
CA MET A 287 15.11 -2.37 -4.59
C MET A 287 16.53 -2.46 -4.00
N THR A 288 17.07 -1.33 -3.56
CA THR A 288 18.44 -1.23 -3.04
C THR A 288 18.58 -1.74 -1.61
N ASN A 289 17.54 -1.60 -0.78
CA ASN A 289 17.54 -2.03 0.63
C ASN A 289 16.67 -3.27 0.91
N HIS A 290 16.48 -4.14 -0.08
CA HIS A 290 15.65 -5.37 0.02
C HIS A 290 16.03 -6.29 1.19
N ARG A 291 17.31 -6.30 1.63
CA ARG A 291 17.75 -7.13 2.75
C ARG A 291 17.03 -6.79 4.06
N GLY A 292 16.80 -5.50 4.31
CA GLY A 292 16.03 -5.06 5.47
C GLY A 292 14.59 -5.59 5.44
N LEU A 293 13.94 -5.53 4.28
CA LEU A 293 12.62 -6.12 4.08
C LEU A 293 12.61 -7.63 4.36
N TYR A 294 13.60 -8.36 3.85
CA TYR A 294 13.68 -9.81 4.05
C TYR A 294 13.88 -10.20 5.53
N GLU A 295 14.66 -9.44 6.30
CA GLU A 295 14.80 -9.70 7.74
C GLU A 295 13.48 -9.49 8.48
N ILE A 296 12.70 -8.47 8.15
CA ILE A 296 11.37 -8.25 8.73
C ILE A 296 10.40 -9.39 8.37
N LEU A 297 10.47 -9.89 7.14
CA LEU A 297 9.58 -10.94 6.63
C LEU A 297 9.96 -12.36 7.07
N LYS A 298 11.16 -12.57 7.55
CA LYS A 298 11.72 -13.88 7.90
C LYS A 298 10.86 -14.75 8.84
N PRO A 299 10.11 -14.21 9.81
CA PRO A 299 9.23 -15.01 10.65
C PRO A 299 7.98 -15.56 9.93
N TYR A 300 7.69 -15.14 8.69
CA TYR A 300 6.44 -15.40 7.98
C TYR A 300 6.68 -16.23 6.71
N ARG A 301 5.59 -16.82 6.19
CA ARG A 301 5.57 -17.36 4.82
C ARG A 301 5.28 -16.20 3.88
N ALA A 302 6.31 -15.46 3.51
CA ALA A 302 6.18 -14.24 2.75
C ALA A 302 6.27 -14.50 1.23
N HIS A 303 5.39 -13.84 0.50
CA HIS A 303 5.39 -13.76 -0.96
C HIS A 303 5.45 -12.29 -1.36
N ILE A 304 6.31 -11.95 -2.31
CA ILE A 304 6.44 -10.59 -2.83
C ILE A 304 5.95 -10.57 -4.27
N ILE A 305 5.05 -9.65 -4.58
CA ILE A 305 4.50 -9.42 -5.91
C ILE A 305 4.88 -8.01 -6.33
N SER A 306 5.43 -7.87 -7.52
CA SER A 306 5.87 -6.57 -8.06
C SER A 306 5.52 -6.43 -9.55
N GLY A 307 5.68 -5.20 -10.04
CA GLY A 307 5.60 -4.81 -11.45
C GLY A 307 6.94 -4.34 -11.99
N HIS A 308 6.92 -3.21 -12.71
CA HIS A 308 8.05 -2.41 -13.16
C HIS A 308 8.95 -3.06 -14.22
N THR A 309 9.47 -4.24 -13.97
CA THR A 309 10.35 -4.96 -14.90
C THR A 309 9.62 -6.16 -15.48
N LEU A 310 8.65 -5.88 -16.35
CA LEU A 310 7.93 -6.92 -17.08
C LEU A 310 8.78 -7.42 -18.24
N SER A 311 9.40 -8.58 -18.06
CA SER A 311 10.08 -9.27 -19.18
C SER A 311 9.03 -9.95 -20.06
N LEU A 312 9.11 -9.75 -21.39
CA LEU A 312 8.29 -10.47 -22.35
C LEU A 312 8.47 -12.01 -22.29
N ILE A 313 9.57 -12.47 -21.70
CA ILE A 313 9.85 -13.89 -21.47
C ILE A 313 8.90 -14.48 -20.40
N HIS A 314 8.46 -13.69 -19.44
CA HIS A 314 7.50 -14.12 -18.40
C HIS A 314 6.05 -14.20 -18.91
N ILE A 315 5.74 -13.57 -20.03
CA ILE A 315 4.42 -13.65 -20.70
C ILE A 315 4.24 -14.99 -21.44
N SER A 316 5.32 -15.63 -21.87
CA SER A 316 5.27 -16.91 -22.60
C SER A 316 5.19 -18.15 -21.72
N GLU A 317 5.37 -18.04 -20.41
CA GLU A 317 5.21 -19.13 -19.44
C GLU A 317 4.24 -18.76 -18.28
N PRO A 318 2.95 -18.70 -18.52
CA PRO A 318 1.98 -18.26 -17.50
C PRO A 318 1.77 -19.25 -16.34
N THR A 319 2.50 -20.36 -16.27
CA THR A 319 2.10 -21.50 -15.45
C THR A 319 3.00 -21.84 -14.26
N ARG A 320 4.14 -21.18 -14.03
CA ARG A 320 5.05 -21.62 -12.95
C ARG A 320 5.21 -20.70 -11.74
N HIS A 321 4.73 -19.47 -11.78
CA HIS A 321 4.81 -18.56 -10.62
C HIS A 321 3.45 -18.12 -10.04
N ALA A 322 2.36 -18.63 -10.54
CA ALA A 322 1.00 -18.41 -10.02
C ALA A 322 0.43 -19.64 -9.32
N GLN A 323 1.28 -20.52 -8.77
CA GLN A 323 0.81 -21.59 -7.88
C GLN A 323 1.06 -21.18 -6.43
N ILE A 324 0.08 -20.56 -5.85
CA ILE A 324 -0.16 -20.50 -4.41
C ILE A 324 -1.53 -21.12 -4.14
#